data_f66f54d8844cff11f75cd179b54017ad
#
_entry.id   f66f54d8844cff11f75cd179b54017ad
#
_cell.length_a   1.000
_cell.length_b   1.000
_cell.length_c   1.000
_cell.angle_alpha   90.00
_cell.angle_beta   90.00
_cell.angle_gamma   90.00
#
_symmetry.space_group_name_H-M   'P 1'
#
loop_
_entity.id
_entity.type
_entity.pdbx_description
1 polymer ?
#
loop_
_entity_poly.entity_id
_entity_poly.type
_entity_poly.pdbx_seq_one_letter_code
_entity_poly.pdbx_strand_id
1 'polypeptide(L)'
;MPPSSSTTSPESADPGGYPRELERVVVTEDGLRYRVRPIRPDDASRLVAFHEQLSTRSVYLRFFTVHPTLSEGEVRRFTTVDYIDRLALVATVEDGLIGVARYDRAPGATEAEVAFVVADQYQHHGIGSTLLDHLADAARARGVSTFRADTLAENHAMLDVFRHTGFPVSARTEYGTVTLRFPIAPTADYEAARARRGSWPTMPTMDAP
;
A
#
# COMPACT_ATOMS: atom_id res chain seq x y z
N MET A 1 -16.49 -6.37 52.61
CA MET A 1 -15.58 -6.45 51.46
C MET A 1 -16.38 -6.31 50.18
N PRO A 2 -16.26 -5.23 49.40
CA PRO A 2 -16.93 -5.14 48.09
C PRO A 2 -16.10 -5.86 47.04
N PRO A 3 -16.71 -6.42 45.98
CA PRO A 3 -15.99 -7.13 44.94
C PRO A 3 -15.24 -6.15 44.00
N SER A 4 -14.06 -6.55 43.63
CA SER A 4 -13.17 -5.84 42.71
C SER A 4 -13.80 -5.70 41.35
N SER A 5 -13.96 -4.47 40.88
CA SER A 5 -14.42 -4.12 39.55
C SER A 5 -13.27 -4.41 38.56
N SER A 6 -13.40 -5.42 37.73
CA SER A 6 -12.54 -5.69 36.60
C SER A 6 -12.79 -4.61 35.56
N THR A 7 -11.86 -3.68 35.42
CA THR A 7 -11.85 -2.70 34.32
C THR A 7 -11.45 -3.44 33.06
N THR A 8 -12.43 -3.85 32.28
CA THR A 8 -12.23 -4.29 30.91
C THR A 8 -11.85 -3.06 30.09
N SER A 9 -10.62 -3.03 29.60
CA SER A 9 -10.18 -2.04 28.61
C SER A 9 -11.13 -2.08 27.41
N PRO A 10 -11.53 -0.95 26.84
CA PRO A 10 -12.38 -0.98 25.67
C PRO A 10 -11.61 -1.64 24.51
N GLU A 11 -12.07 -2.82 24.14
CA GLU A 11 -11.74 -3.47 22.88
C GLU A 11 -12.00 -2.47 21.76
N SER A 12 -10.94 -2.05 21.06
CA SER A 12 -11.02 -1.07 19.98
C SER A 12 -12.04 -1.58 18.96
N ALA A 13 -13.17 -0.90 18.87
CA ALA A 13 -14.22 -1.22 17.92
C ALA A 13 -13.61 -1.37 16.53
N ASP A 14 -13.75 -2.56 15.95
CA ASP A 14 -13.40 -2.85 14.57
C ASP A 14 -14.18 -1.87 13.69
N PRO A 15 -13.56 -0.93 12.97
CA PRO A 15 -14.31 -0.02 12.10
C PRO A 15 -15.01 -0.90 11.07
N GLY A 16 -16.35 -0.95 11.13
CA GLY A 16 -17.16 -1.84 10.31
C GLY A 16 -16.69 -1.85 8.85
N GLY A 17 -16.28 -3.03 8.39
CA GLY A 17 -15.76 -3.22 7.04
C GLY A 17 -14.25 -3.33 6.90
N TYR A 18 -13.46 -3.37 7.98
CA TYR A 18 -12.01 -3.57 7.88
C TYR A 18 -11.68 -4.96 7.30
N PRO A 19 -10.99 -5.03 6.14
CA PRO A 19 -10.77 -6.28 5.43
C PRO A 19 -9.54 -7.05 5.98
N ARG A 20 -9.75 -7.79 7.07
CA ARG A 20 -8.69 -8.59 7.72
C ARG A 20 -8.08 -9.63 6.80
N GLU A 21 -8.82 -10.10 5.80
CA GLU A 21 -8.34 -11.04 4.79
C GLU A 21 -7.19 -10.49 3.94
N LEU A 22 -6.95 -9.18 3.99
CA LEU A 22 -5.81 -8.54 3.31
C LEU A 22 -4.54 -8.49 4.19
N GLU A 23 -4.62 -8.93 5.45
CA GLU A 23 -3.43 -8.98 6.31
C GLU A 23 -2.50 -10.12 5.89
N ARG A 24 -1.21 -9.84 5.77
CA ARG A 24 -0.18 -10.81 5.38
C ARG A 24 1.12 -10.55 6.13
N VAL A 25 1.87 -11.60 6.38
CA VAL A 25 3.28 -11.52 6.79
C VAL A 25 4.13 -11.87 5.58
N VAL A 26 5.11 -11.06 5.31
CA VAL A 26 6.04 -11.20 4.18
C VAL A 26 7.44 -11.38 4.72
N VAL A 27 8.20 -12.24 4.06
CA VAL A 27 9.65 -12.37 4.28
C VAL A 27 10.32 -12.17 2.93
N THR A 28 11.21 -11.19 2.83
CA THR A 28 12.00 -10.95 1.63
C THR A 28 13.11 -11.99 1.48
N GLU A 29 13.72 -12.08 0.30
CA GLU A 29 14.85 -13.03 0.04
C GLU A 29 16.05 -12.77 0.98
N ASP A 30 16.28 -11.53 1.37
CA ASP A 30 17.32 -11.12 2.30
C ASP A 30 16.93 -11.25 3.79
N GLY A 31 15.74 -11.84 4.06
CA GLY A 31 15.30 -12.18 5.41
C GLY A 31 14.55 -11.08 6.17
N LEU A 32 14.28 -9.91 5.54
CA LEU A 32 13.45 -8.88 6.17
C LEU A 32 12.02 -9.39 6.32
N ARG A 33 11.53 -9.42 7.57
CA ARG A 33 10.15 -9.81 7.90
C ARG A 33 9.31 -8.57 8.20
N TYR A 34 8.20 -8.40 7.47
CA TYR A 34 7.26 -7.31 7.70
C TYR A 34 5.81 -7.76 7.52
N ARG A 35 4.87 -6.99 8.07
CA ARG A 35 3.44 -7.22 7.89
C ARG A 35 2.88 -6.25 6.86
N VAL A 36 2.02 -6.74 5.97
CA VAL A 36 1.17 -5.91 5.12
C VAL A 36 -0.25 -5.99 5.65
N ARG A 37 -0.92 -4.86 5.79
CA ARG A 37 -2.31 -4.77 6.23
C ARG A 37 -2.99 -3.52 5.69
N PRO A 38 -4.33 -3.46 5.67
CA PRO A 38 -5.05 -2.21 5.44
C PRO A 38 -4.69 -1.15 6.48
N ILE A 39 -4.67 0.11 6.05
CA ILE A 39 -4.49 1.26 6.94
C ILE A 39 -5.74 1.43 7.81
N ARG A 40 -5.57 2.00 9.00
CA ARG A 40 -6.64 2.27 9.97
C ARG A 40 -6.58 3.73 10.43
N PRO A 41 -7.68 4.27 10.96
CA PRO A 41 -7.67 5.63 11.53
C PRO A 41 -6.65 5.81 12.67
N ASP A 42 -6.39 4.77 13.46
CA ASP A 42 -5.39 4.77 14.54
C ASP A 42 -3.93 4.73 14.06
N ASP A 43 -3.71 4.61 12.75
CA ASP A 43 -2.37 4.79 12.15
C ASP A 43 -2.00 6.27 11.93
N ALA A 44 -2.83 7.23 12.33
CA ALA A 44 -2.60 8.66 12.08
C ALA A 44 -1.21 9.11 12.54
N SER A 45 -0.84 8.83 13.79
CA SER A 45 0.48 9.19 14.33
C SER A 45 1.63 8.44 13.65
N ARG A 46 1.42 7.17 13.29
CA ARG A 46 2.41 6.37 12.56
C ARG A 46 2.63 6.90 11.15
N LEU A 47 1.56 7.37 10.49
CA LEU A 47 1.65 7.95 9.15
C LEU A 47 2.42 9.27 9.16
N VAL A 48 2.22 10.11 10.16
CA VAL A 48 3.00 11.33 10.36
C VAL A 48 4.47 11.00 10.57
N ALA A 49 4.79 10.11 11.52
CA ALA A 49 6.16 9.69 11.79
C ALA A 49 6.83 9.05 10.56
N PHE A 50 6.10 8.27 9.77
CA PHE A 50 6.58 7.72 8.51
C PHE A 50 6.91 8.82 7.49
N HIS A 51 6.04 9.81 7.33
CA HIS A 51 6.27 10.92 6.41
C HIS A 51 7.51 11.74 6.81
N GLU A 52 7.69 12.01 8.10
CA GLU A 52 8.85 12.75 8.63
C GLU A 52 10.19 12.03 8.43
N GLN A 53 10.17 10.71 8.30
CA GLN A 53 11.38 9.90 8.04
C GLN A 53 11.75 9.83 6.54
N LEU A 54 10.86 10.23 5.64
CA LEU A 54 11.16 10.24 4.21
C LEU A 54 12.17 11.35 3.90
N SER A 55 13.11 11.05 3.00
CA SER A 55 13.98 12.09 2.45
C SER A 55 13.17 13.13 1.67
N THR A 56 13.67 14.35 1.60
CA THR A 56 13.09 15.41 0.77
C THR A 56 12.87 14.94 -0.67
N ARG A 57 13.78 14.09 -1.20
CA ARG A 57 13.66 13.51 -2.53
C ARG A 57 12.47 12.55 -2.61
N SER A 58 12.30 11.63 -1.67
CA SER A 58 11.18 10.68 -1.65
C SER A 58 9.84 11.39 -1.51
N VAL A 59 9.78 12.44 -0.69
CA VAL A 59 8.59 13.31 -0.57
C VAL A 59 8.28 13.99 -1.91
N TYR A 60 9.29 14.64 -2.53
CA TYR A 60 9.11 15.31 -3.82
C TYR A 60 8.67 14.34 -4.93
N LEU A 61 9.30 13.17 -5.03
CA LEU A 61 8.93 12.15 -6.02
C LEU A 61 7.51 11.60 -5.82
N ARG A 62 6.97 11.66 -4.58
CA ARG A 62 5.63 11.19 -4.25
C ARG A 62 4.55 12.24 -4.44
N PHE A 63 4.83 13.50 -4.10
CA PHE A 63 3.84 14.58 -4.08
C PHE A 63 4.01 15.59 -5.22
N PHE A 64 5.10 15.49 -6.01
CA PHE A 64 5.48 16.38 -7.12
C PHE A 64 5.70 17.83 -6.68
N THR A 65 5.82 18.05 -5.39
CA THR A 65 6.03 19.35 -4.77
C THR A 65 6.78 19.19 -3.44
N VAL A 66 7.28 20.30 -2.92
CA VAL A 66 7.79 20.37 -1.56
C VAL A 66 6.61 20.17 -0.60
N HIS A 67 6.63 19.10 0.18
CA HIS A 67 5.54 18.70 1.08
C HIS A 67 6.12 18.27 2.44
N PRO A 68 6.64 19.19 3.23
CA PRO A 68 7.44 18.86 4.42
C PRO A 68 6.63 18.20 5.54
N THR A 69 5.35 18.49 5.61
CA THR A 69 4.45 17.97 6.64
C THR A 69 3.10 17.60 6.06
N LEU A 70 2.45 16.60 6.65
CA LEU A 70 1.05 16.29 6.36
C LEU A 70 0.14 17.17 7.23
N SER A 71 -0.84 17.81 6.63
CA SER A 71 -1.90 18.50 7.37
C SER A 71 -2.83 17.49 8.07
N GLU A 72 -3.51 17.92 9.13
CA GLU A 72 -4.51 17.07 9.82
C GLU A 72 -5.59 16.54 8.87
N GLY A 73 -6.00 17.37 7.88
CA GLY A 73 -6.97 16.98 6.87
C GLY A 73 -6.47 15.85 5.97
N GLU A 74 -5.19 15.90 5.56
CA GLU A 74 -4.54 14.86 4.77
C GLU A 74 -4.35 13.59 5.58
N VAL A 75 -3.87 13.69 6.82
CA VAL A 75 -3.72 12.53 7.71
C VAL A 75 -5.05 11.81 7.86
N ARG A 76 -6.13 12.55 8.14
CA ARG A 76 -7.48 11.98 8.26
C ARG A 76 -7.93 11.34 6.93
N ARG A 77 -7.77 12.05 5.81
CA ARG A 77 -8.12 11.52 4.49
C ARG A 77 -7.34 10.25 4.16
N PHE A 78 -6.08 10.18 4.55
CA PHE A 78 -5.20 9.07 4.23
C PHE A 78 -5.41 7.85 5.12
N THR A 79 -5.88 8.01 6.34
CA THR A 79 -6.10 6.93 7.29
C THR A 79 -7.57 6.49 7.38
N THR A 80 -8.52 7.36 7.00
CA THR A 80 -9.95 7.02 7.02
C THR A 80 -10.40 6.72 5.58
N VAL A 81 -10.52 5.45 5.25
CA VAL A 81 -10.89 4.93 3.93
C VAL A 81 -12.08 3.98 4.05
N ASP A 82 -12.82 3.80 2.95
CA ASP A 82 -13.99 2.91 2.89
C ASP A 82 -13.64 1.46 2.54
N TYR A 83 -12.38 1.20 2.19
CA TYR A 83 -11.86 -0.09 1.74
C TYR A 83 -12.50 -0.64 0.45
N ILE A 84 -13.28 0.17 -0.27
CA ILE A 84 -13.98 -0.17 -1.51
C ILE A 84 -13.50 0.69 -2.67
N ASP A 85 -13.80 1.99 -2.62
CA ASP A 85 -13.38 2.96 -3.63
C ASP A 85 -12.03 3.61 -3.26
N ARG A 86 -11.70 3.58 -1.99
CA ARG A 86 -10.44 4.05 -1.43
C ARG A 86 -9.87 2.98 -0.52
N LEU A 87 -8.73 2.42 -0.89
CA LEU A 87 -8.03 1.41 -0.10
C LEU A 87 -6.55 1.77 -0.01
N ALA A 88 -5.99 1.66 1.18
CA ALA A 88 -4.56 1.77 1.38
C ALA A 88 -4.04 0.57 2.17
N LEU A 89 -2.92 0.02 1.70
CA LEU A 89 -2.15 -1.01 2.39
C LEU A 89 -0.88 -0.37 2.97
N VAL A 90 -0.55 -0.74 4.18
CA VAL A 90 0.68 -0.35 4.86
C VAL A 90 1.57 -1.56 5.06
N ALA A 91 2.88 -1.38 4.86
CA ALA A 91 3.90 -2.33 5.28
C ALA A 91 4.46 -1.86 6.63
N THR A 92 4.57 -2.76 7.61
CA THR A 92 5.03 -2.44 8.96
C THR A 92 6.11 -3.40 9.44
N VAL A 93 7.13 -2.86 10.10
CA VAL A 93 8.10 -3.61 10.91
C VAL A 93 7.91 -3.14 12.35
N GLU A 94 7.69 -4.08 13.26
CA GLU A 94 7.27 -3.77 14.62
C GLU A 94 6.03 -2.85 14.59
N ASP A 95 6.11 -1.66 15.20
CA ASP A 95 5.03 -0.67 15.20
C ASP A 95 5.21 0.45 14.17
N GLY A 96 6.32 0.46 13.42
CA GLY A 96 6.65 1.50 12.44
C GLY A 96 6.12 1.20 11.04
N LEU A 97 5.63 2.22 10.34
CA LEU A 97 5.34 2.13 8.90
C LEU A 97 6.64 2.20 8.11
N ILE A 98 6.80 1.30 7.14
CA ILE A 98 7.95 1.27 6.22
C ILE A 98 7.54 1.48 4.77
N GLY A 99 6.24 1.41 4.47
CA GLY A 99 5.71 1.65 3.14
C GLY A 99 4.19 1.79 3.15
N VAL A 100 3.69 2.54 2.19
CA VAL A 100 2.24 2.75 1.98
C VAL A 100 1.96 2.65 0.49
N ALA A 101 0.96 1.86 0.10
CA ALA A 101 0.38 1.84 -1.24
C ALA A 101 -1.12 2.05 -1.15
N ARG A 102 -1.69 2.81 -2.09
CA ARG A 102 -3.12 3.10 -2.12
C ARG A 102 -3.67 3.16 -3.51
N TYR A 103 -4.96 2.92 -3.63
CA TYR A 103 -5.72 3.36 -4.79
C TYR A 103 -6.91 4.23 -4.35
N ASP A 104 -7.27 5.13 -5.23
CA ASP A 104 -8.49 5.94 -5.17
C ASP A 104 -9.21 5.85 -6.52
N ARG A 105 -10.53 5.63 -6.53
CA ARG A 105 -11.37 5.67 -7.74
C ARG A 105 -12.65 6.45 -7.48
N ALA A 106 -13.26 6.96 -8.55
CA ALA A 106 -14.63 7.43 -8.47
C ALA A 106 -15.59 6.26 -8.17
N PRO A 107 -16.66 6.45 -7.40
CA PRO A 107 -17.61 5.39 -7.09
C PRO A 107 -18.09 4.66 -8.35
N GLY A 108 -17.94 3.33 -8.36
CA GLY A 108 -18.33 2.47 -9.48
C GLY A 108 -17.41 2.50 -10.70
N ALA A 109 -16.34 3.30 -10.70
CA ALA A 109 -15.36 3.30 -11.79
C ALA A 109 -14.54 2.01 -11.78
N THR A 110 -14.15 1.53 -12.95
CA THR A 110 -13.27 0.38 -13.12
C THR A 110 -11.79 0.75 -13.24
N GLU A 111 -11.49 2.03 -13.34
CA GLU A 111 -10.12 2.57 -13.29
C GLU A 111 -9.88 3.24 -11.94
N ALA A 112 -8.72 2.99 -11.34
CA ALA A 112 -8.29 3.60 -10.10
C ALA A 112 -6.90 4.23 -10.25
N GLU A 113 -6.71 5.38 -9.62
CA GLU A 113 -5.38 5.99 -9.47
C GLU A 113 -4.63 5.25 -8.36
N VAL A 114 -3.40 4.83 -8.65
CA VAL A 114 -2.53 4.13 -7.69
C VAL A 114 -1.31 4.96 -7.37
N ALA A 115 -0.93 4.97 -6.10
CA ALA A 115 0.29 5.61 -5.64
C ALA A 115 0.89 4.86 -4.46
N PHE A 116 2.23 4.84 -4.36
CA PHE A 116 2.92 4.22 -3.23
C PHE A 116 4.24 4.93 -2.92
N VAL A 117 4.74 4.70 -1.73
CA VAL A 117 6.04 5.17 -1.26
C VAL A 117 6.58 4.18 -0.24
N VAL A 118 7.88 3.96 -0.26
CA VAL A 118 8.63 3.12 0.70
C VAL A 118 9.69 3.99 1.34
N ALA A 119 9.87 3.87 2.66
CA ALA A 119 10.89 4.59 3.40
C ALA A 119 12.28 4.30 2.81
N ASP A 120 13.13 5.32 2.73
CA ASP A 120 14.38 5.29 1.99
C ASP A 120 15.28 4.10 2.38
N GLN A 121 15.38 3.82 3.68
CA GLN A 121 16.17 2.71 4.22
C GLN A 121 15.61 1.31 3.90
N TYR A 122 14.36 1.22 3.43
CA TYR A 122 13.67 -0.02 3.08
C TYR A 122 13.42 -0.14 1.57
N GLN A 123 13.95 0.78 0.77
CA GLN A 123 13.91 0.66 -0.70
C GLN A 123 14.82 -0.47 -1.17
N HIS A 124 14.59 -0.96 -2.40
CA HIS A 124 15.33 -2.06 -3.02
C HIS A 124 15.15 -3.46 -2.39
N HIS A 125 14.28 -3.62 -1.39
CA HIS A 125 13.91 -4.91 -0.78
C HIS A 125 12.62 -5.51 -1.40
N GLY A 126 12.16 -5.03 -2.54
CA GLY A 126 10.96 -5.53 -3.20
C GLY A 126 9.62 -5.11 -2.57
N ILE A 127 9.64 -4.30 -1.49
CA ILE A 127 8.42 -3.91 -0.75
C ILE A 127 7.41 -3.18 -1.65
N GLY A 128 7.87 -2.28 -2.53
CA GLY A 128 6.98 -1.57 -3.45
C GLY A 128 6.26 -2.50 -4.41
N SER A 129 6.95 -3.47 -5.00
CA SER A 129 6.37 -4.48 -5.90
C SER A 129 5.38 -5.36 -5.16
N THR A 130 5.71 -5.77 -3.95
CA THR A 130 4.88 -6.55 -3.05
C THR A 130 3.58 -5.82 -2.71
N LEU A 131 3.67 -4.57 -2.29
CA LEU A 131 2.50 -3.73 -2.00
C LEU A 131 1.62 -3.55 -3.24
N LEU A 132 2.22 -3.37 -4.42
CA LEU A 132 1.48 -3.22 -5.68
C LEU A 132 0.74 -4.52 -6.05
N ASP A 133 1.38 -5.68 -5.92
CA ASP A 133 0.75 -6.99 -6.16
C ASP A 133 -0.47 -7.19 -5.26
N HIS A 134 -0.34 -6.91 -3.96
CA HIS A 134 -1.45 -7.01 -3.01
C HIS A 134 -2.57 -6.03 -3.29
N LEU A 135 -2.20 -4.80 -3.63
CA LEU A 135 -3.15 -3.77 -3.94
C LEU A 135 -3.95 -4.13 -5.22
N ALA A 136 -3.27 -4.72 -6.22
CA ALA A 136 -3.92 -5.20 -7.44
C ALA A 136 -4.88 -6.35 -7.16
N ASP A 137 -4.50 -7.32 -6.31
CA ASP A 137 -5.40 -8.41 -5.90
C ASP A 137 -6.66 -7.85 -5.19
N ALA A 138 -6.46 -6.94 -4.24
CA ALA A 138 -7.55 -6.32 -3.49
C ALA A 138 -8.46 -5.46 -4.39
N ALA A 139 -7.88 -4.75 -5.35
CA ALA A 139 -8.59 -3.90 -6.30
C ALA A 139 -9.46 -4.73 -7.26
N ARG A 140 -8.92 -5.85 -7.80
CA ARG A 140 -9.67 -6.79 -8.65
C ARG A 140 -10.91 -7.34 -7.94
N ALA A 141 -10.74 -7.77 -6.68
CA ALA A 141 -11.85 -8.27 -5.87
C ALA A 141 -12.96 -7.21 -5.65
N ARG A 142 -12.64 -5.92 -5.88
CA ARG A 142 -13.56 -4.78 -5.76
C ARG A 142 -14.00 -4.19 -7.11
N GLY A 143 -13.75 -4.93 -8.21
CA GLY A 143 -14.21 -4.55 -9.55
C GLY A 143 -13.34 -3.51 -10.26
N VAL A 144 -12.13 -3.20 -9.76
CA VAL A 144 -11.15 -2.41 -10.50
C VAL A 144 -10.48 -3.30 -11.55
N SER A 145 -10.39 -2.83 -12.77
CA SER A 145 -9.77 -3.56 -13.89
C SER A 145 -8.48 -2.90 -14.40
N THR A 146 -8.29 -1.61 -14.09
CA THR A 146 -7.17 -0.82 -14.61
C THR A 146 -6.61 0.07 -13.53
N PHE A 147 -5.29 0.12 -13.42
CA PHE A 147 -4.59 1.14 -12.64
C PHE A 147 -4.03 2.22 -13.55
N ARG A 148 -4.09 3.44 -13.04
CA ARG A 148 -3.38 4.60 -13.54
C ARG A 148 -2.43 5.12 -12.46
N ALA A 149 -1.20 5.43 -12.83
CA ALA A 149 -0.23 6.04 -11.93
C ALA A 149 0.45 7.22 -12.62
N ASP A 150 0.65 8.31 -11.91
CA ASP A 150 1.48 9.42 -12.35
C ASP A 150 2.79 9.41 -11.57
N THR A 151 3.91 9.61 -12.26
CA THR A 151 5.25 9.70 -11.66
C THR A 151 6.12 10.68 -12.43
N LEU A 152 7.17 11.20 -11.79
CA LEU A 152 8.17 12.00 -12.49
C LEU A 152 9.08 11.11 -13.35
N ALA A 153 9.47 11.60 -14.52
CA ALA A 153 10.36 10.86 -15.44
C ALA A 153 11.73 10.51 -14.79
N GLU A 154 12.18 11.30 -13.83
CA GLU A 154 13.40 11.06 -13.05
C GLU A 154 13.22 10.04 -11.90
N ASN A 155 12.01 9.56 -11.64
CA ASN A 155 11.74 8.53 -10.64
C ASN A 155 11.98 7.13 -11.22
N HIS A 156 13.24 6.82 -11.50
CA HIS A 156 13.62 5.54 -12.11
C HIS A 156 13.22 4.35 -11.25
N ALA A 157 13.35 4.45 -9.93
CA ALA A 157 12.95 3.38 -9.01
C ALA A 157 11.45 3.02 -9.15
N MET A 158 10.59 4.02 -9.24
CA MET A 158 9.15 3.82 -9.45
C MET A 158 8.85 3.23 -10.82
N LEU A 159 9.49 3.76 -11.87
CA LEU A 159 9.34 3.26 -13.24
C LEU A 159 9.79 1.79 -13.35
N ASP A 160 10.86 1.42 -12.65
CA ASP A 160 11.35 0.04 -12.63
C ASP A 160 10.37 -0.91 -11.91
N VAL A 161 9.74 -0.47 -10.81
CA VAL A 161 8.67 -1.27 -10.19
C VAL A 161 7.59 -1.59 -11.23
N PHE A 162 7.07 -0.60 -11.95
CA PHE A 162 6.02 -0.82 -12.96
C PHE A 162 6.49 -1.68 -14.13
N ARG A 163 7.71 -1.51 -14.63
CA ARG A 163 8.29 -2.33 -15.72
C ARG A 163 8.41 -3.81 -15.35
N HIS A 164 8.67 -4.10 -14.08
CA HIS A 164 8.90 -5.46 -13.62
C HIS A 164 7.65 -6.14 -13.03
N THR A 165 6.49 -5.48 -13.10
CA THR A 165 5.23 -6.09 -12.64
C THR A 165 4.80 -7.29 -13.48
N GLY A 166 5.12 -7.27 -14.77
CA GLY A 166 4.57 -8.20 -15.78
C GLY A 166 3.19 -7.81 -16.29
N PHE A 167 2.61 -6.70 -15.83
CA PHE A 167 1.41 -6.12 -16.45
C PHE A 167 1.76 -5.44 -17.78
N PRO A 168 0.83 -5.40 -18.77
CA PRO A 168 1.02 -4.66 -20.03
C PRO A 168 0.89 -3.15 -19.79
N VAL A 169 1.99 -2.51 -19.39
CA VAL A 169 2.04 -1.08 -19.03
C VAL A 169 2.16 -0.23 -20.27
N SER A 170 1.23 0.72 -20.45
CA SER A 170 1.35 1.83 -21.39
C SER A 170 1.86 3.09 -20.65
N ALA A 171 2.73 3.86 -21.28
CA ALA A 171 3.31 5.06 -20.70
C ALA A 171 3.19 6.24 -21.66
N ARG A 172 2.79 7.40 -21.13
CA ARG A 172 2.77 8.68 -21.85
C ARG A 172 3.54 9.70 -21.03
N THR A 173 4.45 10.40 -21.67
CA THR A 173 5.25 11.44 -21.00
C THR A 173 4.81 12.82 -21.47
N GLU A 174 4.48 13.70 -20.53
CA GLU A 174 4.15 15.10 -20.78
C GLU A 174 4.79 15.98 -19.70
N TYR A 175 5.51 17.02 -20.11
CA TYR A 175 6.11 18.02 -19.22
C TYR A 175 6.89 17.42 -18.02
N GLY A 176 7.61 16.31 -18.25
CA GLY A 176 8.41 15.64 -17.19
C GLY A 176 7.61 14.69 -16.28
N THR A 177 6.29 14.61 -16.46
CA THR A 177 5.44 13.61 -15.80
C THR A 177 5.19 12.43 -16.73
N VAL A 178 5.29 11.23 -16.20
CA VAL A 178 4.95 9.98 -16.89
C VAL A 178 3.65 9.46 -16.31
N THR A 179 2.61 9.44 -17.13
CA THR A 179 1.36 8.75 -16.82
C THR A 179 1.46 7.31 -17.29
N LEU A 180 1.33 6.39 -16.37
CA LEU A 180 1.30 4.95 -16.60
C LEU A 180 -0.14 4.46 -16.51
N ARG A 181 -0.54 3.57 -17.43
CA ARG A 181 -1.86 2.94 -17.40
C ARG A 181 -1.71 1.47 -17.75
N PHE A 182 -2.28 0.59 -16.94
CA PHE A 182 -2.17 -0.84 -17.14
C PHE A 182 -3.39 -1.59 -16.60
N PRO A 183 -3.92 -2.57 -17.35
CA PRO A 183 -4.91 -3.52 -16.85
C PRO A 183 -4.25 -4.39 -15.78
N ILE A 184 -4.99 -4.66 -14.68
CA ILE A 184 -4.50 -5.46 -13.56
C ILE A 184 -5.01 -6.91 -13.61
N ALA A 185 -5.60 -7.34 -14.72
CA ALA A 185 -5.93 -8.76 -14.90
C ALA A 185 -4.65 -9.61 -14.86
N PRO A 186 -4.65 -10.77 -14.19
CA PRO A 186 -3.52 -11.68 -14.21
C PRO A 186 -3.21 -12.13 -15.63
N THR A 187 -1.95 -11.96 -16.05
CA THR A 187 -1.41 -12.47 -17.31
C THR A 187 -0.33 -13.50 -17.01
N ALA A 188 0.04 -14.32 -17.99
CA ALA A 188 1.15 -15.27 -17.82
C ALA A 188 2.46 -14.56 -17.40
N ASP A 189 2.72 -13.38 -17.99
CA ASP A 189 3.91 -12.57 -17.67
C ASP A 189 3.85 -12.02 -16.24
N TYR A 190 2.67 -11.56 -15.79
CA TYR A 190 2.46 -11.13 -14.40
C TYR A 190 2.68 -12.27 -13.42
N GLU A 191 2.09 -13.44 -13.66
CA GLU A 191 2.24 -14.60 -12.79
C GLU A 191 3.71 -15.08 -12.73
N ALA A 192 4.40 -15.11 -13.87
CA ALA A 192 5.83 -15.42 -13.93
C ALA A 192 6.70 -14.39 -13.20
N ALA A 193 6.40 -13.09 -13.34
CA ALA A 193 7.10 -12.03 -12.63
C ALA A 193 6.86 -12.10 -11.11
N ARG A 194 5.62 -12.36 -10.71
CA ARG A 194 5.22 -12.51 -9.31
C ARG A 194 5.91 -13.74 -8.67
N ALA A 195 5.96 -14.87 -9.37
CA ALA A 195 6.64 -16.06 -8.90
C ALA A 195 8.15 -15.84 -8.67
N ARG A 196 8.81 -15.02 -9.51
CA ARG A 196 10.24 -14.67 -9.33
C ARG A 196 10.48 -13.76 -8.13
N ARG A 197 9.50 -12.95 -7.71
CA ARG A 197 9.58 -12.09 -6.52
C ARG A 197 9.34 -12.81 -5.20
N GLY A 198 9.10 -14.11 -5.25
CA GLY A 198 8.78 -14.95 -4.11
C GLY A 198 7.27 -15.16 -3.95
N SER A 199 6.89 -16.44 -3.80
CA SER A 199 5.51 -16.79 -3.48
C SER A 199 5.18 -16.42 -2.03
N TRP A 200 3.99 -15.84 -1.83
CA TRP A 200 3.42 -15.62 -0.50
C TRP A 200 3.26 -16.94 0.23
N PRO A 201 3.75 -17.11 1.45
CA PRO A 201 3.28 -18.19 2.27
C PRO A 201 1.79 -17.96 2.52
N THR A 202 0.95 -18.84 2.00
CA THR A 202 -0.45 -18.91 2.39
C THR A 202 -0.47 -19.09 3.91
N MET A 203 -1.04 -18.12 4.65
CA MET A 203 -1.23 -18.30 6.09
C MET A 203 -2.07 -19.57 6.29
N PRO A 204 -1.66 -20.50 7.14
CA PRO A 204 -2.57 -21.54 7.58
C PRO A 204 -3.76 -20.83 8.23
N THR A 205 -4.95 -21.22 7.83
CA THR A 205 -6.19 -20.85 8.52
C THR A 205 -5.96 -21.17 10.00
N MET A 206 -5.90 -20.15 10.84
CA MET A 206 -5.99 -20.40 12.28
C MET A 206 -7.40 -20.94 12.51
N ASP A 207 -7.51 -22.26 12.64
CA ASP A 207 -8.71 -22.88 13.18
C ASP A 207 -8.94 -22.21 14.55
N ALA A 208 -10.07 -21.54 14.65
CA ALA A 208 -10.54 -21.03 15.94
C ALA A 208 -10.85 -22.22 16.84
N PRO A 209 -10.51 -22.15 18.13
CA PRO A 209 -10.93 -23.12 19.13
C PRO A 209 -12.43 -23.08 19.37
#